data_1630c4d4e74609cd87b91b4f96b00943
#
_entry.id   1630c4d4e74609cd87b91b4f96b00943
#
_cell.length_a   1.000
_cell.length_b   1.000
_cell.length_c   1.000
_cell.angle_alpha   90.00
_cell.angle_beta   90.00
_cell.angle_gamma   90.00
#
_symmetry.space_group_name_H-M   'P 1'
#
loop_
_entity.id
_entity.type
_entity.pdbx_description
1 polymer ?
#
loop_
_entity_poly.entity_id
_entity_poly.type
_entity_poly.pdbx_seq_one_letter_code
_entity_poly.pdbx_strand_id
1 'polypeptide(L)'
;MGVFAVGVVLWLPVFAITMLRLSTGNEIPAAAMPTLSILVNPPSIAFLAWVKLHGGQVDDFARIVAYFAMFFAAVVAVQLVVKHPRKFTLSLWSPIFPFAALASTMIEFGAVLGNPYVHLAGVVLAQLLALAVLLLTVATLRAGAKGSLLKPENS
;
A
#
# COMPACT_ATOMS: atom_id res chain seq x y z
N MET A 1 -2.82 7.73 22.07
CA MET A 1 -4.02 6.87 21.89
C MET A 1 -5.17 7.53 21.13
N GLY A 2 -5.62 8.75 21.48
CA GLY A 2 -6.80 9.37 20.85
C GLY A 2 -6.75 9.47 19.32
N VAL A 3 -5.66 10.03 18.75
CA VAL A 3 -5.51 10.17 17.29
C VAL A 3 -5.50 8.82 16.58
N PHE A 4 -4.88 7.80 17.18
CA PHE A 4 -4.89 6.43 16.68
C PHE A 4 -6.31 5.87 16.60
N ALA A 5 -7.09 6.00 17.69
CA ALA A 5 -8.47 5.53 17.75
C ALA A 5 -9.35 6.21 16.70
N VAL A 6 -9.24 7.53 16.53
CA VAL A 6 -9.97 8.27 15.48
C VAL A 6 -9.60 7.75 14.09
N GLY A 7 -8.31 7.53 13.82
CA GLY A 7 -7.85 7.00 12.54
C GLY A 7 -8.45 5.61 12.22
N VAL A 8 -8.47 4.70 13.18
CA VAL A 8 -9.04 3.36 13.02
C VAL A 8 -10.56 3.42 12.80
N VAL A 9 -11.27 4.24 13.61
CA VAL A 9 -12.74 4.37 13.50
C VAL A 9 -13.15 4.96 12.15
N LEU A 10 -12.43 5.96 11.64
CA LEU A 10 -12.72 6.56 10.34
C LEU A 10 -12.34 5.64 9.16
N TRP A 11 -11.33 4.79 9.35
CA TRP A 11 -10.94 3.84 8.32
C TRP A 11 -11.97 2.74 8.09
N LEU A 12 -12.63 2.23 9.12
CA LEU A 12 -13.59 1.12 9.01
C LEU A 12 -14.72 1.38 8.00
N PRO A 13 -15.42 2.54 8.00
CA PRO A 13 -16.41 2.84 6.99
C PRO A 13 -15.85 2.91 5.57
N VAL A 14 -14.69 3.53 5.40
CA VAL A 14 -14.03 3.63 4.08
C VAL A 14 -13.67 2.24 3.56
N PHE A 15 -13.13 1.39 4.42
CA PHE A 15 -12.85 -0.01 4.11
C PHE A 15 -14.11 -0.77 3.70
N ALA A 16 -15.19 -0.66 4.48
CA ALA A 16 -16.45 -1.34 4.19
C ALA A 16 -17.06 -0.90 2.84
N ILE A 17 -17.06 0.40 2.55
CA ILE A 17 -17.53 0.94 1.26
C ILE A 17 -16.67 0.43 0.10
N THR A 18 -15.36 0.38 0.28
CA THR A 18 -14.44 -0.12 -0.76
C THR A 18 -14.66 -1.60 -1.02
N MET A 19 -14.82 -2.41 0.04
CA MET A 19 -15.14 -3.83 -0.07
C MET A 19 -16.49 -4.06 -0.76
N LEU A 20 -17.52 -3.28 -0.41
CA LEU A 20 -18.81 -3.35 -1.05
C LEU A 20 -18.72 -3.07 -2.56
N ARG A 21 -17.96 -2.04 -2.95
CA ARG A 21 -17.74 -1.71 -4.38
C ARG A 21 -17.02 -2.84 -5.12
N LEU A 22 -16.02 -3.44 -4.50
CA LEU A 22 -15.30 -4.58 -5.08
C LEU A 22 -16.20 -5.82 -5.23
N SER A 23 -17.13 -6.03 -4.29
CA SER A 23 -18.04 -7.18 -4.28
C SER A 23 -19.24 -7.02 -5.24
N THR A 24 -19.68 -5.79 -5.52
CA THR A 24 -20.83 -5.51 -6.39
C THR A 24 -20.53 -5.51 -7.88
N GLY A 25 -19.28 -5.88 -8.26
CA GLY A 25 -18.94 -6.13 -9.67
C GLY A 25 -18.80 -4.89 -10.56
N ASN A 26 -18.77 -3.68 -9.99
CA ASN A 26 -18.43 -2.50 -10.77
C ASN A 26 -16.97 -2.60 -11.19
N GLU A 27 -16.73 -2.75 -12.51
CA GLU A 27 -15.37 -2.82 -13.05
C GLU A 27 -14.58 -1.55 -12.70
N ILE A 28 -13.50 -1.72 -11.96
CA ILE A 28 -12.57 -0.62 -11.70
C ILE A 28 -11.75 -0.42 -12.95
N PRO A 29 -11.73 0.79 -13.54
CA PRO A 29 -10.90 1.09 -14.70
C PRO A 29 -9.42 0.76 -14.42
N ALA A 30 -8.69 0.23 -15.41
CA ALA A 30 -7.29 -0.15 -15.24
C ALA A 30 -6.40 1.01 -14.75
N ALA A 31 -6.71 2.23 -15.14
CA ALA A 31 -6.02 3.44 -14.68
C ALA A 31 -6.21 3.72 -13.17
N ALA A 32 -7.34 3.28 -12.59
CA ALA A 32 -7.65 3.45 -11.16
C ALA A 32 -7.21 2.24 -10.31
N MET A 33 -6.75 1.14 -10.90
CA MET A 33 -6.30 -0.05 -10.17
C MET A 33 -5.20 0.24 -9.13
N PRO A 34 -4.19 1.08 -9.41
CA PRO A 34 -3.18 1.39 -8.42
C PRO A 34 -3.72 2.02 -7.14
N THR A 35 -4.88 2.68 -7.18
CA THR A 35 -5.50 3.30 -6.00
C THR A 35 -6.03 2.28 -4.99
N LEU A 36 -6.25 1.02 -5.40
CA LEU A 36 -6.62 -0.06 -4.47
C LEU A 36 -5.58 -0.32 -3.39
N SER A 37 -4.35 0.11 -3.62
CA SER A 37 -3.28 0.03 -2.62
C SER A 37 -3.60 0.78 -1.31
N ILE A 38 -4.58 1.69 -1.34
CA ILE A 38 -5.09 2.36 -0.13
C ILE A 38 -5.63 1.36 0.92
N LEU A 39 -6.04 0.15 0.51
CA LEU A 39 -6.48 -0.89 1.45
C LEU A 39 -5.35 -1.43 2.32
N VAL A 40 -4.12 -1.36 1.84
CA VAL A 40 -2.93 -1.86 2.54
C VAL A 40 -2.42 -0.87 3.58
N ASN A 41 -2.63 0.43 3.34
CA ASN A 41 -2.01 1.48 4.12
C ASN A 41 -2.50 1.56 5.57
N PRO A 42 -3.82 1.63 5.86
CA PRO A 42 -4.29 1.80 7.23
C PRO A 42 -3.88 0.66 8.17
N PRO A 43 -4.00 -0.63 7.82
CA PRO A 43 -3.53 -1.69 8.70
C PRO A 43 -1.99 -1.66 8.90
N SER A 44 -1.22 -1.31 7.86
CA SER A 44 0.24 -1.18 8.00
C SER A 44 0.61 -0.05 8.99
N ILE A 45 0.00 1.12 8.83
CA ILE A 45 0.22 2.26 9.74
C ILE A 45 -0.30 1.96 11.14
N ALA A 46 -1.46 1.27 11.26
CA ALA A 46 -2.02 0.88 12.55
C ALA A 46 -1.06 -0.05 13.31
N PHE A 47 -0.46 -1.04 12.64
CA PHE A 47 0.57 -1.89 13.23
C PHE A 47 1.76 -1.08 13.76
N LEU A 48 2.36 -0.25 12.90
CA LEU A 48 3.53 0.54 13.27
C LEU A 48 3.25 1.50 14.43
N ALA A 49 2.09 2.14 14.42
CA ALA A 49 1.67 3.03 15.51
C ALA A 49 1.41 2.25 16.80
N TRP A 50 0.75 1.10 16.72
CA TRP A 50 0.45 0.26 17.89
C TRP A 50 1.72 -0.22 18.56
N VAL A 51 2.64 -0.81 17.82
CA VAL A 51 3.92 -1.30 18.34
C VAL A 51 4.71 -0.18 19.02
N LYS A 52 4.76 1.02 18.41
CA LYS A 52 5.42 2.19 19.04
C LYS A 52 4.74 2.63 20.34
N LEU A 53 3.40 2.64 20.38
CA LEU A 53 2.64 3.02 21.57
C LEU A 53 2.78 2.00 22.72
N HIS A 54 3.15 0.75 22.41
CA HIS A 54 3.33 -0.34 23.37
C HIS A 54 4.81 -0.72 23.58
N GLY A 55 5.73 0.24 23.42
CA GLY A 55 7.14 0.05 23.73
C GLY A 55 7.88 -0.96 22.84
N GLY A 56 7.46 -1.13 21.60
CA GLY A 56 8.09 -2.05 20.66
C GLY A 56 7.59 -3.50 20.75
N GLN A 57 6.55 -3.77 21.56
CA GLN A 57 6.01 -5.13 21.72
C GLN A 57 4.98 -5.46 20.64
N VAL A 58 5.02 -6.70 20.15
CA VAL A 58 4.05 -7.25 19.20
C VAL A 58 3.13 -8.20 19.95
N ASP A 59 1.99 -7.69 20.37
CA ASP A 59 0.90 -8.45 21.00
C ASP A 59 -0.02 -9.10 19.95
N ASP A 60 -1.07 -9.75 20.37
CA ASP A 60 -2.01 -10.45 19.49
C ASP A 60 -2.76 -9.49 18.56
N PHE A 61 -3.08 -8.27 19.04
CA PHE A 61 -3.69 -7.26 18.19
C PHE A 61 -2.74 -6.81 17.07
N ALA A 62 -1.49 -6.52 17.41
CA ALA A 62 -0.47 -6.16 16.43
C ALA A 62 -0.28 -7.28 15.38
N ARG A 63 -0.28 -8.55 15.81
CA ARG A 63 -0.18 -9.71 14.90
C ARG A 63 -1.35 -9.78 13.93
N ILE A 64 -2.58 -9.65 14.43
CA ILE A 64 -3.79 -9.66 13.59
C ILE A 64 -3.71 -8.55 12.53
N VAL A 65 -3.36 -7.33 12.94
CA VAL A 65 -3.28 -6.18 12.04
C VAL A 65 -2.16 -6.33 11.00
N ALA A 66 -0.99 -6.89 11.39
CA ALA A 66 0.10 -7.17 10.47
C ALA A 66 -0.29 -8.22 9.40
N TYR A 67 -0.90 -9.33 9.81
CA TYR A 67 -1.37 -10.35 8.87
C TYR A 67 -2.48 -9.82 7.95
N PHE A 68 -3.35 -8.96 8.47
CA PHE A 68 -4.38 -8.30 7.68
C PHE A 68 -3.76 -7.40 6.60
N ALA A 69 -2.73 -6.61 6.95
CA ALA A 69 -1.99 -5.80 5.99
C ALA A 69 -1.34 -6.64 4.88
N MET A 70 -0.68 -7.75 5.25
CA MET A 70 -0.03 -8.66 4.31
C MET A 70 -1.04 -9.35 3.39
N PHE A 71 -2.19 -9.77 3.92
CA PHE A 71 -3.28 -10.37 3.14
C PHE A 71 -3.79 -9.40 2.07
N PHE A 72 -4.14 -8.16 2.46
CA PHE A 72 -4.62 -7.17 1.49
C PHE A 72 -3.55 -6.76 0.50
N ALA A 73 -2.29 -6.73 0.91
CA ALA A 73 -1.18 -6.50 0.01
C ALA A 73 -1.08 -7.59 -1.06
N ALA A 74 -1.24 -8.86 -0.70
CA ALA A 74 -1.26 -9.97 -1.65
C ALA A 74 -2.44 -9.84 -2.63
N VAL A 75 -3.65 -9.53 -2.13
CA VAL A 75 -4.83 -9.30 -2.98
C VAL A 75 -4.60 -8.15 -3.96
N VAL A 76 -4.10 -7.01 -3.47
CA VAL A 76 -3.83 -5.83 -4.32
C VAL A 76 -2.72 -6.12 -5.32
N ALA A 77 -1.64 -6.82 -4.91
CA ALA A 77 -0.54 -7.19 -5.79
C ALA A 77 -1.02 -8.07 -6.96
N VAL A 78 -1.87 -9.06 -6.69
CA VAL A 78 -2.49 -9.90 -7.74
C VAL A 78 -3.31 -9.04 -8.71
N GLN A 79 -4.13 -8.11 -8.21
CA GLN A 79 -4.92 -7.23 -9.07
C GLN A 79 -4.04 -6.31 -9.92
N LEU A 80 -2.96 -5.77 -9.35
CA LEU A 80 -2.01 -4.93 -10.08
C LEU A 80 -1.28 -5.70 -11.19
N VAL A 81 -0.94 -6.98 -10.97
CA VAL A 81 -0.30 -7.83 -11.97
C VAL A 81 -1.29 -8.18 -13.09
N VAL A 82 -2.52 -8.53 -12.75
CA VAL A 82 -3.53 -8.98 -13.73
C VAL A 82 -4.08 -7.82 -14.56
N LYS A 83 -4.29 -6.67 -13.95
CA LYS A 83 -4.94 -5.50 -14.59
C LYS A 83 -4.03 -4.25 -14.61
N HIS A 84 -2.72 -4.43 -14.82
CA HIS A 84 -1.79 -3.30 -14.83
C HIS A 84 -2.08 -2.32 -15.98
N PRO A 85 -1.96 -1.01 -15.76
CA PRO A 85 -2.10 0.00 -16.82
C PRO A 85 -0.94 -0.16 -17.81
N ARG A 86 -1.29 -0.24 -19.11
CA ARG A 86 -0.30 -0.41 -20.19
C ARG A 86 0.48 0.88 -20.51
N LYS A 87 -0.01 2.01 -20.06
CA LYS A 87 0.59 3.34 -20.29
C LYS A 87 0.99 3.95 -18.95
N PHE A 88 2.02 4.80 -18.98
CA PHE A 88 2.39 5.59 -17.82
C PHE A 88 1.26 6.54 -17.44
N THR A 89 0.81 6.48 -16.19
CA THR A 89 -0.17 7.39 -15.59
C THR A 89 0.35 7.84 -14.22
N LEU A 90 -0.05 9.03 -13.77
CA LEU A 90 0.33 9.52 -12.45
C LEU A 90 -0.21 8.66 -11.32
N SER A 91 -1.27 7.86 -11.56
CA SER A 91 -1.82 6.92 -10.59
C SER A 91 -0.83 5.83 -10.17
N LEU A 92 0.23 5.57 -10.96
CA LEU A 92 1.31 4.63 -10.60
C LEU A 92 2.12 5.06 -9.36
N TRP A 93 2.00 6.32 -8.93
CA TRP A 93 2.58 6.78 -7.67
C TRP A 93 1.78 6.33 -6.44
N SER A 94 0.48 6.03 -6.60
CA SER A 94 -0.40 5.72 -5.47
C SER A 94 0.00 4.48 -4.65
N PRO A 95 0.58 3.40 -5.21
CA PRO A 95 1.00 2.23 -4.44
C PRO A 95 2.26 2.46 -3.60
N ILE A 96 3.08 3.47 -3.92
CA ILE A 96 4.40 3.64 -3.30
C ILE A 96 4.28 3.77 -1.78
N PHE A 97 3.46 4.70 -1.30
CA PHE A 97 3.33 4.93 0.14
C PHE A 97 2.71 3.74 0.90
N PRO A 98 1.59 3.14 0.47
CA PRO A 98 1.02 1.95 1.11
C PRO A 98 1.98 0.77 1.20
N PHE A 99 2.69 0.48 0.11
CA PHE A 99 3.65 -0.63 0.12
C PHE A 99 4.93 -0.30 0.89
N ALA A 100 5.33 0.98 1.00
CA ALA A 100 6.42 1.38 1.88
C ALA A 100 6.04 1.19 3.37
N ALA A 101 4.81 1.54 3.74
CA ALA A 101 4.29 1.27 5.08
C ALA A 101 4.24 -0.24 5.37
N LEU A 102 3.82 -1.06 4.39
CA LEU A 102 3.85 -2.51 4.51
C LEU A 102 5.28 -3.05 4.66
N ALA A 103 6.23 -2.57 3.86
CA ALA A 103 7.63 -2.98 3.97
C ALA A 103 8.17 -2.71 5.38
N SER A 104 7.91 -1.52 5.93
CA SER A 104 8.26 -1.17 7.31
C SER A 104 7.58 -2.10 8.33
N THR A 105 6.30 -2.41 8.13
CA THR A 105 5.56 -3.39 8.96
C THR A 105 6.21 -4.75 8.92
N MET A 106 6.58 -5.27 7.74
CA MET A 106 7.21 -6.59 7.62
C MET A 106 8.60 -6.64 8.25
N ILE A 107 9.39 -5.57 8.09
CA ILE A 107 10.72 -5.46 8.71
C ILE A 107 10.59 -5.50 10.24
N GLU A 108 9.74 -4.66 10.82
CA GLU A 108 9.53 -4.58 12.26
C GLU A 108 8.94 -5.88 12.82
N PHE A 109 7.88 -6.39 12.18
CA PHE A 109 7.22 -7.63 12.57
C PHE A 109 8.17 -8.84 12.52
N GLY A 110 8.95 -8.96 11.46
CA GLY A 110 9.94 -10.02 11.30
C GLY A 110 11.07 -9.92 12.31
N ALA A 111 11.53 -8.72 12.62
CA ALA A 111 12.57 -8.50 13.63
C ALA A 111 12.10 -8.87 15.04
N VAL A 112 10.92 -8.41 15.46
CA VAL A 112 10.40 -8.68 16.81
C VAL A 112 10.05 -10.15 17.01
N LEU A 113 9.51 -10.83 15.98
CA LEU A 113 9.18 -12.26 16.05
C LEU A 113 10.37 -13.19 15.78
N GLY A 114 11.55 -12.65 15.43
CA GLY A 114 12.69 -13.47 15.02
C GLY A 114 12.46 -14.27 13.75
N ASN A 115 11.58 -13.80 12.86
CA ASN A 115 11.29 -14.46 11.59
C ASN A 115 12.10 -13.81 10.44
N PRO A 116 13.23 -14.45 10.04
CA PRO A 116 14.14 -13.86 9.05
C PRO A 116 13.51 -13.76 7.65
N TYR A 117 12.55 -14.63 7.31
CA TYR A 117 11.90 -14.63 6.00
C TYR A 117 10.99 -13.41 5.82
N VAL A 118 10.18 -13.09 6.84
CA VAL A 118 9.31 -11.91 6.83
C VAL A 118 10.15 -10.64 6.84
N HIS A 119 11.20 -10.59 7.67
CA HIS A 119 12.12 -9.46 7.69
C HIS A 119 12.77 -9.22 6.32
N LEU A 120 13.36 -10.27 5.73
CA LEU A 120 14.01 -10.20 4.42
C LEU A 120 13.02 -9.78 3.33
N ALA A 121 11.81 -10.33 3.32
CA ALA A 121 10.77 -9.96 2.36
C ALA A 121 10.42 -8.45 2.46
N GLY A 122 10.34 -7.91 3.67
CA GLY A 122 10.17 -6.48 3.90
C GLY A 122 11.32 -5.63 3.35
N VAL A 123 12.56 -6.06 3.59
CA VAL A 123 13.77 -5.37 3.06
C VAL A 123 13.78 -5.40 1.53
N VAL A 124 13.51 -6.55 0.92
CA VAL A 124 13.44 -6.70 -0.55
C VAL A 124 12.34 -5.79 -1.12
N LEU A 125 11.17 -5.77 -0.50
CA LEU A 125 10.08 -4.89 -0.91
C LEU A 125 10.49 -3.42 -0.84
N ALA A 126 11.15 -2.99 0.24
CA ALA A 126 11.65 -1.61 0.38
C ALA A 126 12.64 -1.23 -0.73
N GLN A 127 13.55 -2.14 -1.10
CA GLN A 127 14.51 -1.92 -2.18
C GLN A 127 13.82 -1.84 -3.55
N LEU A 128 12.85 -2.72 -3.82
CA LEU A 128 12.05 -2.67 -5.04
C LEU A 128 11.27 -1.37 -5.17
N LEU A 129 10.71 -0.87 -4.05
CA LEU A 129 10.03 0.42 -4.02
C LEU A 129 10.98 1.59 -4.25
N ALA A 130 12.18 1.57 -3.69
CA ALA A 130 13.19 2.59 -3.96
C ALA A 130 13.53 2.65 -5.45
N LEU A 131 13.71 1.49 -6.11
CA LEU A 131 13.92 1.41 -7.54
C LEU A 131 12.68 1.93 -8.32
N ALA A 132 11.48 1.55 -7.90
CA ALA A 132 10.24 2.02 -8.51
C ALA A 132 10.10 3.55 -8.44
N VAL A 133 10.43 4.17 -7.29
CA VAL A 133 10.45 5.62 -7.11
C VAL A 133 11.41 6.28 -8.10
N LEU A 134 12.62 5.76 -8.26
CA LEU A 134 13.61 6.28 -9.23
C LEU A 134 13.06 6.21 -10.66
N LEU A 135 12.50 5.06 -11.06
CA LEU A 135 11.94 4.86 -12.40
C LEU A 135 10.72 5.78 -12.64
N LEU A 136 9.82 5.90 -11.68
CA LEU A 136 8.66 6.78 -11.78
C LEU A 136 9.07 8.25 -11.83
N THR A 137 10.09 8.66 -11.08
CA THR A 137 10.63 10.02 -11.13
C THR A 137 11.15 10.33 -12.54
N VAL A 138 11.97 9.45 -13.12
CA VAL A 138 12.47 9.62 -14.49
C VAL A 138 11.32 9.65 -15.50
N ALA A 139 10.35 8.75 -15.37
CA ALA A 139 9.18 8.73 -16.26
C ALA A 139 8.35 10.02 -16.16
N THR A 140 8.13 10.52 -14.94
CA THR A 140 7.39 11.77 -14.71
C THR A 140 8.12 12.97 -15.29
N LEU A 141 9.44 13.08 -15.10
CA LEU A 141 10.24 14.15 -15.69
C LEU A 141 10.21 14.12 -17.21
N ARG A 142 10.33 12.94 -17.83
CA ARG A 142 10.23 12.78 -19.28
C ARG A 142 8.84 13.15 -19.81
N ALA A 143 7.77 12.75 -19.09
CA ALA A 143 6.40 13.09 -19.47
C ALA A 143 6.14 14.61 -19.34
N GLY A 144 6.70 15.25 -18.30
CA GLY A 144 6.66 16.70 -18.12
C GLY A 144 7.37 17.45 -19.25
N ALA A 145 8.59 17.02 -19.57
CA ALA A 145 9.37 17.64 -20.67
C ALA A 145 8.70 17.53 -22.05
N LYS A 146 7.88 16.47 -22.26
CA LYS A 146 7.10 16.28 -23.51
C LYS A 146 5.73 16.98 -23.47
N GLY A 147 5.36 17.65 -22.39
CA GLY A 147 4.04 18.30 -22.23
C GLY A 147 2.86 17.31 -22.18
N SER A 148 3.14 16.01 -22.02
CA SER A 148 2.10 14.97 -22.06
C SER A 148 1.27 14.87 -20.76
N LEU A 149 1.74 15.48 -19.66
CA LEU A 149 1.03 15.48 -18.36
C LEU A 149 -0.21 16.37 -18.37
N LEU A 150 -0.30 17.33 -19.30
CA LEU A 150 -1.41 18.28 -19.40
C LEU A 150 -2.47 17.86 -20.44
N LYS A 151 -2.26 16.76 -21.15
CA LYS A 151 -3.24 16.25 -22.10
C LYS A 151 -4.29 15.42 -21.37
N PRO A 152 -5.59 15.63 -21.65
CA PRO A 152 -6.64 14.80 -21.05
C PRO A 152 -6.45 13.33 -21.46
N GLU A 153 -6.72 12.44 -20.52
CA GLU A 153 -6.47 10.97 -20.63
C GLU A 153 -7.32 10.28 -21.73
N ASN A 154 -8.24 11.02 -22.38
CA ASN A 154 -9.23 10.51 -23.35
C ASN A 154 -8.96 10.95 -24.81
N SER A 155 -7.77 11.34 -25.15
CA SER A 155 -7.43 11.66 -26.55
C SER A 155 -6.48 10.65 -27.19
#